data_8d22db1e951a108a7e2d4c1b843f7e91
#
_entry.id   8d22db1e951a108a7e2d4c1b843f7e91
#
_cell.length_a   1.000
_cell.length_b   1.000
_cell.length_c   1.000
_cell.angle_alpha   90.00
_cell.angle_beta   90.00
_cell.angle_gamma   90.00
#
_symmetry.space_group_name_H-M   'P 1'
#
loop_
_entity.id
_entity.type
_entity.pdbx_description
1 polymer ?
#
loop_
_entity_poly.entity_id
_entity_poly.type
_entity_poly.pdbx_seq_one_letter_code
_entity_poly.pdbx_strand_id
1 'polypeptide(L)'
;YYPVLQGGGVSKKINGKFAVILKSADSFFGKIKDAKMDLIFENGDIRIKKFSAFLPGKSKIESNILILNNDKRPKINFNINFYTNDPVKFFRKFGLYDIEQTETSMLAGGYIDLNTQKINFTRIIKNNNEKFGKKDLVFIGSAFNEHVIKDGILGLFDFFKIKKFLQEVY
;
A
#
# COMPACT_ATOMS: atom_id res chain seq x y z
N TYR A 1 3.21 10.59 19.95
CA TYR A 1 4.42 11.21 19.38
C TYR A 1 5.31 10.10 18.83
N TYR A 2 5.28 9.88 17.51
CA TYR A 2 6.23 8.99 16.84
C TYR A 2 7.13 9.85 15.96
N PRO A 3 8.36 10.15 16.40
CA PRO A 3 9.28 11.06 15.69
C PRO A 3 9.91 10.46 14.42
N VAL A 4 9.49 9.26 14.00
CA VAL A 4 10.15 8.53 12.91
C VAL A 4 9.79 9.07 11.51
N LEU A 5 8.71 9.86 11.37
CA LEU A 5 8.32 10.43 10.08
C LEU A 5 8.13 11.96 10.08
N GLN A 6 8.28 12.63 11.23
CA GLN A 6 8.37 14.08 11.29
C GLN A 6 9.84 14.49 11.51
N GLY A 7 10.56 14.73 10.44
CA GLY A 7 11.93 15.27 10.49
C GLY A 7 13.04 14.28 10.80
N GLY A 8 12.73 13.00 11.03
CA GLY A 8 13.68 11.93 11.28
C GLY A 8 13.91 11.03 10.08
N GLY A 9 14.29 11.58 8.94
CA GLY A 9 14.76 10.77 7.82
C GLY A 9 15.95 9.90 8.23
N VAL A 10 16.13 8.79 7.55
CA VAL A 10 17.35 7.99 7.69
C VAL A 10 18.54 8.89 7.45
N SER A 11 19.55 8.80 8.31
CA SER A 11 20.75 9.60 8.17
C SER A 11 21.34 9.43 6.76
N LYS A 12 21.72 10.54 6.11
CA LYS A 12 22.41 10.52 4.80
C LYS A 12 23.71 9.71 4.80
N LYS A 13 24.24 9.39 5.98
CA LYS A 13 25.43 8.57 6.14
C LYS A 13 25.14 7.07 6.05
N ILE A 14 23.86 6.66 6.13
CA ILE A 14 23.47 5.26 6.03
C ILE A 14 23.22 4.94 4.55
N ASN A 15 24.08 4.12 4.00
CA ASN A 15 23.95 3.57 2.65
C ASN A 15 24.11 2.06 2.74
N GLY A 16 23.24 1.32 2.07
CA GLY A 16 23.32 -0.13 2.08
C GLY A 16 22.12 -0.79 1.40
N LYS A 17 22.29 -2.08 1.12
CA LYS A 17 21.26 -2.93 0.55
C LYS A 17 21.07 -4.15 1.44
N PHE A 18 19.81 -4.44 1.77
CA PHE A 18 19.40 -5.57 2.59
C PHE A 18 18.34 -6.38 1.83
N ALA A 19 18.53 -7.69 1.78
CA ALA A 19 17.48 -8.62 1.36
C ALA A 19 16.74 -9.11 2.61
N VAL A 20 15.44 -8.92 2.64
CA VAL A 20 14.58 -9.38 3.74
C VAL A 20 13.71 -10.52 3.23
N ILE A 21 13.73 -11.64 3.94
CA ILE A 21 12.92 -12.82 3.65
C ILE A 21 12.17 -13.21 4.91
N LEU A 22 10.85 -13.27 4.81
CA LEU A 22 9.96 -13.67 5.89
C LEU A 22 9.14 -14.88 5.45
N LYS A 23 9.36 -16.03 6.06
CA LYS A 23 8.64 -17.26 5.71
C LYS A 23 7.17 -17.20 6.05
N SER A 24 6.83 -16.63 7.21
CA SER A 24 5.46 -16.52 7.67
C SER A 24 5.33 -15.43 8.74
N ALA A 25 4.23 -14.67 8.69
CA ALA A 25 3.84 -13.72 9.73
C ALA A 25 2.32 -13.65 9.84
N ASP A 26 1.82 -13.37 11.03
CA ASP A 26 0.41 -13.05 11.22
C ASP A 26 0.16 -11.57 10.96
N SER A 27 -0.93 -11.27 10.27
CA SER A 27 -1.38 -9.91 9.97
C SER A 27 -2.89 -9.81 10.07
N PHE A 28 -3.42 -8.59 9.98
CA PHE A 28 -4.87 -8.40 9.93
C PHE A 28 -5.51 -8.97 8.65
N PHE A 29 -4.77 -9.17 7.60
CA PHE A 29 -5.21 -9.93 6.40
C PHE A 29 -5.25 -11.44 6.65
N GLY A 30 -4.68 -11.92 7.75
CA GLY A 30 -4.41 -13.31 8.07
C GLY A 30 -2.93 -13.64 7.89
N LYS A 31 -2.62 -14.92 7.72
CA LYS A 31 -1.23 -15.37 7.61
C LYS A 31 -0.60 -14.98 6.26
N ILE A 32 0.40 -14.11 6.32
CA ILE A 32 1.26 -13.77 5.18
C ILE A 32 2.33 -14.87 5.06
N LYS A 33 2.64 -15.27 3.83
CA LYS A 33 3.68 -16.28 3.55
C LYS A 33 4.67 -15.79 2.51
N ASP A 34 5.90 -16.29 2.63
CA ASP A 34 6.98 -16.10 1.65
C ASP A 34 7.17 -14.63 1.22
N ALA A 35 7.09 -13.71 2.19
CA ALA A 35 7.34 -12.32 1.90
C ALA A 35 8.84 -12.07 1.65
N LYS A 36 9.12 -11.34 0.58
CA LYS A 36 10.49 -10.98 0.15
C LYS A 36 10.53 -9.52 -0.24
N MET A 37 11.66 -8.85 0.04
CA MET A 37 11.93 -7.50 -0.44
C MET A 37 13.41 -7.19 -0.48
N ASP A 38 13.81 -6.31 -1.39
CA ASP A 38 15.10 -5.63 -1.38
C ASP A 38 14.92 -4.24 -0.78
N LEU A 39 15.58 -3.95 0.33
CA LEU A 39 15.58 -2.67 1.02
C LEU A 39 16.89 -1.95 0.77
N ILE A 40 16.85 -0.77 0.16
CA ILE A 40 18.01 0.00 -0.22
C ILE A 40 17.94 1.37 0.47
N PHE A 41 18.97 1.70 1.22
CA PHE A 41 19.20 3.02 1.82
C PHE A 41 20.24 3.75 0.97
N GLU A 42 19.93 4.96 0.54
CA GLU A 42 20.81 5.77 -0.29
C GLU A 42 20.60 7.25 -0.02
N ASN A 43 21.60 7.92 0.56
CA ASN A 43 21.59 9.35 0.83
C ASN A 43 20.37 9.85 1.63
N GLY A 44 19.83 9.01 2.53
CA GLY A 44 18.66 9.31 3.34
C GLY A 44 17.33 8.92 2.71
N ASP A 45 17.32 8.50 1.46
CA ASP A 45 16.15 7.90 0.81
C ASP A 45 16.06 6.40 1.09
N ILE A 46 14.87 5.84 1.03
CA ILE A 46 14.61 4.41 1.20
C ILE A 46 13.88 3.89 -0.03
N ARG A 47 14.42 2.84 -0.64
CA ARG A 47 13.77 2.15 -1.75
C ARG A 47 13.45 0.72 -1.33
N ILE A 48 12.18 0.36 -1.39
CA ILE A 48 11.71 -1.03 -1.25
C ILE A 48 11.46 -1.54 -2.67
N LYS A 49 12.30 -2.45 -3.11
CA LYS A 49 12.18 -3.07 -4.44
C LYS A 49 11.74 -4.51 -4.30
N LYS A 50 11.00 -4.99 -5.30
CA LYS A 50 10.61 -6.40 -5.42
C LYS A 50 9.90 -6.93 -4.17
N PHE A 51 9.16 -6.06 -3.45
CA PHE A 51 8.32 -6.59 -2.40
C PHE A 51 7.30 -7.54 -3.03
N SER A 52 7.22 -8.74 -2.50
CA SER A 52 6.19 -9.73 -2.86
C SER A 52 5.80 -10.53 -1.62
N ALA A 53 4.51 -10.85 -1.49
CA ALA A 53 4.00 -11.67 -0.41
C ALA A 53 2.75 -12.41 -0.84
N PHE A 54 2.56 -13.63 -0.32
CA PHE A 54 1.31 -14.36 -0.46
C PHE A 54 0.40 -14.07 0.73
N LEU A 55 -0.85 -13.75 0.41
CA LEU A 55 -1.93 -13.47 1.34
C LEU A 55 -2.92 -14.64 1.36
N PRO A 56 -3.81 -14.75 2.38
CA PRO A 56 -4.87 -15.75 2.39
C PRO A 56 -5.77 -15.65 1.15
N GLY A 57 -6.43 -16.77 0.79
CA GLY A 57 -7.36 -16.81 -0.34
C GLY A 57 -6.68 -16.87 -1.71
N LYS A 58 -5.48 -17.47 -1.79
CA LYS A 58 -4.69 -17.53 -3.03
C LYS A 58 -4.43 -16.15 -3.63
N SER A 59 -4.19 -15.19 -2.74
CA SER A 59 -3.93 -13.80 -3.10
C SER A 59 -2.43 -13.49 -3.04
N LYS A 60 -1.99 -12.55 -3.85
CA LYS A 60 -0.60 -12.09 -3.92
C LYS A 60 -0.56 -10.57 -3.97
N ILE A 61 0.40 -10.00 -3.29
CA ILE A 61 0.72 -8.57 -3.38
C ILE A 61 2.17 -8.40 -3.81
N GLU A 62 2.39 -7.47 -4.72
CA GLU A 62 3.72 -7.03 -5.14
C GLU A 62 3.78 -5.50 -5.08
N SER A 63 4.92 -4.96 -4.69
CA SER A 63 5.07 -3.50 -4.70
C SER A 63 6.50 -3.04 -4.91
N ASN A 64 6.60 -1.79 -5.37
CA ASN A 64 7.81 -0.99 -5.32
C ASN A 64 7.46 0.33 -4.64
N ILE A 65 8.23 0.70 -3.62
CA ILE A 65 8.02 1.90 -2.83
C ILE A 65 9.32 2.69 -2.79
N LEU A 66 9.21 4.01 -2.96
CA LEU A 66 10.32 4.94 -2.88
C LEU A 66 9.98 6.06 -1.90
N ILE A 67 10.68 6.11 -0.79
CA ILE A 67 10.54 7.13 0.25
C ILE A 67 11.63 8.17 0.01
N LEU A 68 11.23 9.36 -0.43
CA LEU A 68 12.10 10.51 -0.67
C LEU A 68 12.05 11.43 0.55
N ASN A 69 13.09 11.39 1.38
CA ASN A 69 13.20 12.21 2.59
C ASN A 69 13.95 13.52 2.40
N ASN A 70 14.82 13.58 1.38
CA ASN A 70 15.71 14.71 1.14
C ASN A 70 15.17 15.72 0.13
N ASP A 71 13.97 15.52 -0.39
CA ASP A 71 13.33 16.45 -1.31
C ASP A 71 12.74 17.65 -0.53
N LYS A 72 12.60 18.81 -1.19
CA LYS A 72 11.81 19.94 -0.69
C LYS A 72 10.35 19.55 -0.40
N ARG A 73 9.87 18.49 -1.03
CA ARG A 73 8.56 17.89 -0.82
C ARG A 73 8.72 16.40 -0.53
N PRO A 74 9.00 16.02 0.72
CA PRO A 74 9.17 14.62 1.09
C PRO A 74 7.90 13.83 0.77
N LYS A 75 8.06 12.67 0.15
CA LYS A 75 6.92 11.85 -0.32
C LYS A 75 7.28 10.38 -0.37
N ILE A 76 6.24 9.55 -0.28
CA ILE A 76 6.30 8.11 -0.52
C ILE A 76 5.64 7.84 -1.86
N ASN A 77 6.41 7.51 -2.88
CA ASN A 77 5.88 7.03 -4.14
C ASN A 77 5.66 5.52 -4.04
N PHE A 78 4.54 5.03 -4.57
CA PHE A 78 4.21 3.61 -4.54
C PHE A 78 3.63 3.12 -5.87
N ASN A 79 3.89 1.86 -6.16
CA ASN A 79 3.18 1.05 -7.13
C ASN A 79 2.89 -0.29 -6.45
N ILE A 80 1.61 -0.63 -6.37
CA ILE A 80 1.13 -1.84 -5.73
C ILE A 80 0.35 -2.64 -6.76
N ASN A 81 0.66 -3.91 -6.88
CA ASN A 81 -0.06 -4.86 -7.71
C ASN A 81 -0.65 -5.94 -6.78
N PHE A 82 -1.95 -6.06 -6.80
CA PHE A 82 -2.70 -7.05 -6.04
C PHE A 82 -3.37 -8.01 -7.01
N TYR A 83 -3.34 -9.28 -6.66
CA TYR A 83 -3.97 -10.35 -7.42
C TYR A 83 -4.65 -11.35 -6.48
N THR A 84 -5.81 -11.84 -6.84
CA THR A 84 -6.51 -12.91 -6.11
C THR A 84 -7.29 -13.82 -7.05
N ASN A 85 -7.18 -15.14 -6.83
CA ASN A 85 -7.99 -16.16 -7.49
C ASN A 85 -9.34 -16.38 -6.78
N ASP A 86 -9.49 -15.88 -5.56
CA ASP A 86 -10.69 -16.04 -4.75
C ASP A 86 -11.08 -14.69 -4.12
N PRO A 87 -11.57 -13.76 -4.95
CA PRO A 87 -11.93 -12.42 -4.47
C PRO A 87 -13.05 -12.47 -3.42
N VAL A 88 -14.01 -13.37 -3.57
CA VAL A 88 -15.12 -13.50 -2.60
C VAL A 88 -14.57 -13.81 -1.20
N LYS A 89 -13.67 -14.78 -1.08
CA LYS A 89 -13.05 -15.14 0.20
C LYS A 89 -12.18 -14.03 0.74
N PHE A 90 -11.43 -13.34 -0.13
CA PHE A 90 -10.56 -12.25 0.28
C PHE A 90 -11.37 -11.04 0.80
N PHE A 91 -12.32 -10.56 0.01
CA PHE A 91 -13.07 -9.35 0.31
C PHE A 91 -14.17 -9.55 1.38
N ARG A 92 -14.66 -10.77 1.59
CA ARG A 92 -15.62 -11.10 2.67
C ARG A 92 -15.09 -10.69 4.05
N LYS A 93 -13.77 -10.74 4.28
CA LYS A 93 -13.15 -10.27 5.53
C LYS A 93 -13.39 -8.79 5.80
N PHE A 94 -13.56 -8.01 4.73
CA PHE A 94 -13.86 -6.58 4.81
C PHE A 94 -15.35 -6.27 4.81
N GLY A 95 -16.21 -7.31 4.83
CA GLY A 95 -17.66 -7.16 4.80
C GLY A 95 -18.23 -6.84 3.43
N LEU A 96 -17.49 -7.16 2.36
CA LEU A 96 -17.94 -7.05 0.98
C LEU A 96 -18.42 -8.43 0.52
N TYR A 97 -19.69 -8.57 0.18
CA TYR A 97 -20.33 -9.86 -0.13
C TYR A 97 -20.74 -9.99 -1.60
N ASP A 98 -21.04 -8.88 -2.26
CA ASP A 98 -21.50 -8.86 -3.67
C ASP A 98 -20.32 -8.73 -4.64
N ILE A 99 -19.33 -9.61 -4.46
CA ILE A 99 -18.12 -9.65 -5.29
C ILE A 99 -18.27 -10.76 -6.34
N GLU A 100 -17.99 -10.45 -7.59
CA GLU A 100 -17.93 -11.44 -8.66
C GLU A 100 -16.86 -12.50 -8.39
N GLN A 101 -17.21 -13.78 -8.69
CA GLN A 101 -16.31 -14.93 -8.45
C GLN A 101 -15.26 -15.10 -9.56
N THR A 102 -14.75 -14.02 -10.09
CA THR A 102 -13.72 -14.04 -11.13
C THR A 102 -12.38 -13.63 -10.55
N GLU A 103 -11.30 -14.15 -11.11
CA GLU A 103 -9.96 -13.68 -10.79
C GLU A 103 -9.90 -12.16 -10.90
N THR A 104 -9.33 -11.54 -9.88
CA THR A 104 -9.25 -10.08 -9.83
C THR A 104 -7.80 -9.65 -9.68
N SER A 105 -7.39 -8.73 -10.53
CA SER A 105 -6.13 -8.01 -10.40
C SER A 105 -6.39 -6.51 -10.25
N MET A 106 -5.56 -5.85 -9.46
CA MET A 106 -5.61 -4.40 -9.28
C MET A 106 -4.19 -3.84 -9.22
N LEU A 107 -3.92 -2.86 -10.06
CA LEU A 107 -2.70 -2.07 -10.01
C LEU A 107 -3.05 -0.67 -9.54
N ALA A 108 -2.44 -0.23 -8.45
CA ALA A 108 -2.57 1.12 -7.91
C ALA A 108 -1.20 1.81 -7.87
N GLY A 109 -1.14 3.03 -8.37
CA GLY A 109 0.06 3.86 -8.33
C GLY A 109 -0.27 5.27 -7.85
N GLY A 110 0.67 5.87 -7.14
CA GLY A 110 0.48 7.20 -6.60
C GLY A 110 1.59 7.60 -5.63
N TYR A 111 1.27 8.57 -4.80
CA TYR A 111 2.18 9.03 -3.76
C TYR A 111 1.44 9.51 -2.50
N ILE A 112 2.12 9.45 -1.37
CA ILE A 112 1.71 10.10 -0.12
C ILE A 112 2.64 11.28 0.09
N ASP A 113 2.09 12.48 0.19
CA ASP A 113 2.81 13.68 0.60
C ASP A 113 3.03 13.62 2.12
N LEU A 114 4.30 13.64 2.55
CA LEU A 114 4.63 13.48 3.97
C LEU A 114 4.39 14.75 4.80
N ASN A 115 4.31 15.93 4.17
CA ASN A 115 4.00 17.18 4.86
C ASN A 115 2.50 17.28 5.17
N THR A 116 1.66 16.94 4.20
CA THR A 116 0.20 17.00 4.33
C THR A 116 -0.41 15.69 4.80
N GLN A 117 0.35 14.60 4.78
CA GLN A 117 -0.09 13.23 5.05
C GLN A 117 -1.29 12.80 4.19
N LYS A 118 -1.33 13.26 2.93
CA LYS A 118 -2.40 12.93 1.99
C LYS A 118 -1.91 12.01 0.90
N ILE A 119 -2.73 11.01 0.58
CA ILE A 119 -2.52 10.15 -0.58
C ILE A 119 -3.09 10.80 -1.84
N ASN A 120 -2.41 10.57 -2.96
CA ASN A 120 -2.86 10.94 -4.29
C ASN A 120 -2.66 9.74 -5.22
N PHE A 121 -3.75 9.16 -5.70
CA PHE A 121 -3.68 8.12 -6.73
C PHE A 121 -3.48 8.77 -8.09
N THR A 122 -2.49 8.28 -8.84
CA THR A 122 -2.23 8.72 -10.22
C THR A 122 -2.79 7.75 -11.23
N ARG A 123 -2.98 6.48 -10.82
CA ARG A 123 -3.61 5.44 -11.63
C ARG A 123 -4.16 4.32 -10.76
N ILE A 124 -5.30 3.80 -11.18
CA ILE A 124 -5.84 2.51 -10.73
C ILE A 124 -6.31 1.77 -11.98
N ILE A 125 -5.90 0.51 -12.11
CA ILE A 125 -6.27 -0.35 -13.23
C ILE A 125 -6.76 -1.67 -12.65
N LYS A 126 -7.99 -2.07 -12.99
CA LYS A 126 -8.60 -3.34 -12.60
C LYS A 126 -8.56 -4.30 -13.79
N ASN A 127 -8.24 -5.55 -13.55
CA ASN A 127 -8.22 -6.63 -14.54
C ASN A 127 -7.43 -6.29 -15.83
N ASN A 128 -6.31 -5.58 -15.68
CA ASN A 128 -5.37 -5.15 -16.71
C ASN A 128 -5.90 -4.18 -17.78
N ASN A 129 -7.18 -3.88 -17.83
CA ASN A 129 -7.78 -3.05 -18.89
C ASN A 129 -8.75 -1.98 -18.41
N GLU A 130 -9.40 -2.16 -17.28
CA GLU A 130 -10.34 -1.18 -16.73
C GLU A 130 -9.57 -0.08 -15.97
N LYS A 131 -9.41 1.08 -16.61
CA LYS A 131 -8.74 2.26 -16.04
C LYS A 131 -9.75 3.16 -15.37
N PHE A 132 -9.48 3.53 -14.14
CA PHE A 132 -10.28 4.50 -13.41
C PHE A 132 -10.03 5.92 -13.94
N GLY A 133 -11.11 6.66 -14.11
CA GLY A 133 -11.08 8.05 -14.56
C GLY A 133 -10.55 9.00 -13.49
N LYS A 134 -10.22 10.24 -13.90
CA LYS A 134 -9.69 11.25 -12.96
C LYS A 134 -10.63 11.53 -11.78
N LYS A 135 -11.95 11.54 -12.02
CA LYS A 135 -12.95 11.76 -10.96
C LYS A 135 -12.94 10.63 -9.94
N ASP A 136 -12.85 9.38 -10.41
CA ASP A 136 -12.80 8.20 -9.55
C ASP A 136 -11.53 8.19 -8.70
N LEU A 137 -10.38 8.52 -9.28
CA LEU A 137 -9.11 8.62 -8.56
C LEU A 137 -9.16 9.67 -7.45
N VAL A 138 -9.79 10.82 -7.70
CA VAL A 138 -9.98 11.88 -6.70
C VAL A 138 -10.92 11.40 -5.59
N PHE A 139 -12.03 10.75 -5.93
CA PHE A 139 -12.98 10.20 -4.96
C PHE A 139 -12.31 9.15 -4.07
N ILE A 140 -11.65 8.15 -4.66
CA ILE A 140 -10.95 7.10 -3.94
C ILE A 140 -9.84 7.69 -3.05
N GLY A 141 -9.09 8.68 -3.54
CA GLY A 141 -8.08 9.37 -2.76
C GLY A 141 -8.67 10.12 -1.57
N SER A 142 -9.81 10.76 -1.74
CA SER A 142 -10.51 11.47 -0.67
C SER A 142 -11.04 10.52 0.40
N ALA A 143 -11.68 9.42 0.01
CA ALA A 143 -12.14 8.37 0.91
C ALA A 143 -10.98 7.73 1.69
N PHE A 144 -9.85 7.47 1.01
CA PHE A 144 -8.66 6.95 1.67
C PHE A 144 -8.08 7.93 2.70
N ASN A 145 -8.00 9.21 2.35
CA ASN A 145 -7.54 10.26 3.26
C ASN A 145 -8.45 10.36 4.50
N GLU A 146 -9.77 10.32 4.30
CA GLU A 146 -10.75 10.43 5.38
C GLU A 146 -10.72 9.22 6.33
N HIS A 147 -10.69 8.00 5.79
CA HIS A 147 -10.84 6.79 6.61
C HIS A 147 -9.51 6.21 7.08
N VAL A 148 -8.45 6.29 6.28
CA VAL A 148 -7.23 5.54 6.56
C VAL A 148 -6.15 6.41 7.19
N ILE A 149 -5.82 7.55 6.60
CA ILE A 149 -4.66 8.34 7.02
C ILE A 149 -5.00 9.66 7.71
N LYS A 150 -6.27 9.93 8.00
CA LYS A 150 -6.72 11.14 8.72
C LYS A 150 -5.96 11.38 10.01
N ASP A 151 -5.72 10.31 10.79
CA ASP A 151 -5.00 10.38 12.07
C ASP A 151 -3.52 9.99 11.93
N GLY A 152 -3.00 9.99 10.71
CA GLY A 152 -1.62 9.67 10.38
C GLY A 152 -1.44 8.39 9.57
N ILE A 153 -0.23 8.25 9.01
CA ILE A 153 0.14 7.16 8.10
C ILE A 153 0.04 5.75 8.73
N LEU A 154 0.07 5.65 10.06
CA LEU A 154 -0.09 4.38 10.76
C LEU A 154 -1.49 3.76 10.57
N GLY A 155 -2.48 4.54 10.15
CA GLY A 155 -3.78 4.02 9.73
C GLY A 155 -3.72 2.98 8.61
N LEU A 156 -2.63 2.96 7.81
CA LEU A 156 -2.37 1.91 6.83
C LEU A 156 -2.31 0.49 7.44
N PHE A 157 -2.03 0.38 8.72
CA PHE A 157 -1.96 -0.87 9.48
C PHE A 157 -3.20 -1.15 10.32
N ASP A 158 -4.23 -0.30 10.22
CA ASP A 158 -5.49 -0.45 10.95
C ASP A 158 -6.54 -1.13 10.08
N PHE A 159 -6.90 -2.36 10.46
CA PHE A 159 -7.90 -3.16 9.75
C PHE A 159 -9.26 -2.46 9.62
N PHE A 160 -9.74 -1.82 10.70
CA PHE A 160 -11.07 -1.19 10.69
C PHE A 160 -11.11 0.04 9.78
N LYS A 161 -10.02 0.79 9.72
CA LYS A 161 -9.88 1.93 8.81
C LYS A 161 -9.85 1.47 7.34
N ILE A 162 -9.08 0.44 7.03
CA ILE A 162 -9.06 -0.17 5.69
C ILE A 162 -10.44 -0.74 5.32
N LYS A 163 -11.10 -1.42 6.25
CA LYS A 163 -12.45 -1.96 6.03
C LYS A 163 -13.44 -0.86 5.68
N LYS A 164 -13.50 0.23 6.46
CA LYS A 164 -14.39 1.38 6.18
C LYS A 164 -14.12 1.97 4.81
N PHE A 165 -12.87 2.19 4.48
CA PHE A 165 -12.49 2.70 3.17
C PHE A 165 -13.00 1.80 2.04
N LEU A 166 -12.75 0.49 2.12
CA LEU A 166 -13.20 -0.46 1.10
C LEU A 166 -14.72 -0.49 0.98
N GLN A 167 -15.46 -0.40 2.08
CA GLN A 167 -16.93 -0.37 2.06
C GLN A 167 -17.51 0.91 1.46
N GLU A 168 -16.74 2.00 1.40
CA GLU A 168 -17.19 3.25 0.76
C GLU A 168 -16.93 3.24 -0.74
N VAL A 169 -15.82 2.64 -1.18
CA VAL A 169 -15.40 2.72 -2.59
C VAL A 169 -15.87 1.54 -3.45
N TYR A 170 -16.40 0.49 -2.81
CA TYR A 170 -16.95 -0.69 -3.47
C TYR A 170 -18.47 -0.64 -3.53
#